data_e86d0959ef57695a7a99baeb95f77f9f
#
_entry.id   e86d0959ef57695a7a99baeb95f77f9f
#
_cell.length_a   1.000
_cell.length_b   1.000
_cell.length_c   1.000
_cell.angle_alpha   90.00
_cell.angle_beta   90.00
_cell.angle_gamma   90.00
#
_symmetry.space_group_name_H-M   'P 1'
#
loop_
_entity.id
_entity.type
_entity.pdbx_description
1 polymer ?
#
loop_
_entity_poly.entity_id
_entity_poly.type
_entity_poly.pdbx_seq_one_letter_code
_entity_poly.pdbx_strand_id
1 'polypeptide(L)' 'NQAKTWIDKAIAMAGDKAPFWQLRQQSLIYAKAGDKKGAIAAAKKSLAAAEAAGNDDYVKMNKDSLKEWGGM' A
#
# COMPACT_ATOMS: atom_id res chain seq x y z
N ASN A 1 9.73 -5.63 -12.59
CA ASN A 1 10.80 -5.10 -11.74
C ASN A 1 10.92 -5.93 -10.47
N GLN A 2 12.14 -6.16 -10.01
CA GLN A 2 12.42 -7.07 -8.90
C GLN A 2 11.74 -6.66 -7.60
N ALA A 3 11.65 -5.36 -7.32
CA ALA A 3 11.02 -4.86 -6.11
C ALA A 3 9.52 -5.15 -6.10
N LYS A 4 8.83 -4.96 -7.22
CA LYS A 4 7.41 -5.32 -7.36
C LYS A 4 7.20 -6.82 -7.16
N THR A 5 8.02 -7.64 -7.79
CA THR A 5 7.91 -9.09 -7.68
C THR A 5 8.10 -9.56 -6.25
N TRP A 6 9.11 -9.00 -5.56
CA TRP A 6 9.38 -9.35 -4.18
C TRP A 6 8.23 -9.00 -3.24
N ILE A 7 7.72 -7.76 -3.34
CA ILE A 7 6.65 -7.31 -2.43
C ILE A 7 5.33 -8.01 -2.72
N ASP A 8 5.03 -8.28 -3.99
CA ASP A 8 3.83 -9.02 -4.36
C ASP A 8 3.88 -10.44 -3.80
N LYS A 9 5.03 -11.10 -3.86
CA LYS A 9 5.21 -12.43 -3.30
C LYS A 9 5.04 -12.41 -1.79
N ALA A 10 5.61 -11.43 -1.10
CA ALA A 10 5.49 -11.31 0.35
C ALA A 10 4.02 -11.13 0.77
N ILE A 11 3.28 -10.30 0.06
CA ILE A 11 1.86 -10.04 0.37
C ILE A 11 1.01 -11.25 0.02
N ALA A 12 1.29 -11.92 -1.10
CA ALA A 12 0.56 -13.14 -1.47
C ALA A 12 0.74 -14.24 -0.43
N MET A 13 1.93 -14.37 0.15
CA MET A 13 2.20 -15.35 1.22
C MET A 13 1.48 -14.99 2.52
N ALA A 14 1.34 -13.70 2.83
CA ALA A 14 0.61 -13.23 4.00
C ALA A 14 -0.92 -13.29 3.79
N GLY A 15 -1.37 -13.29 2.55
CA GLY A 15 -2.80 -13.29 2.21
C GLY A 15 -3.49 -12.04 2.72
N ASP A 16 -4.72 -12.21 3.22
CA ASP A 16 -5.52 -11.10 3.76
C ASP A 16 -4.95 -10.55 5.07
N LYS A 17 -3.94 -11.20 5.62
CA LYS A 17 -3.31 -10.81 6.87
C LYS A 17 -2.06 -9.96 6.67
N ALA A 18 -1.78 -9.53 5.45
CA ALA A 18 -0.65 -8.67 5.18
C ALA A 18 -0.76 -7.39 6.04
N PRO A 19 0.30 -7.06 6.81
CA PRO A 19 0.24 -5.89 7.67
C PRO A 19 0.24 -4.59 6.86
N PHE A 20 -0.32 -3.53 7.44
CA PHE A 20 -0.44 -2.26 6.74
C PHE A 20 0.90 -1.68 6.29
N TRP A 21 1.98 -1.93 7.03
CA TRP A 21 3.31 -1.45 6.62
C TRP A 21 3.82 -2.15 5.35
N GLN A 22 3.51 -3.43 5.15
CA GLN A 22 3.85 -4.14 3.91
C GLN A 22 3.02 -3.62 2.74
N LEU A 23 1.73 -3.40 2.96
CA LEU A 23 0.85 -2.86 1.94
C LEU A 23 1.26 -1.45 1.53
N ARG A 24 1.66 -0.62 2.49
CA ARG A 24 2.19 0.70 2.19
C ARG A 24 3.49 0.62 1.39
N GLN A 25 4.39 -0.29 1.77
CA GLN A 25 5.63 -0.50 1.02
C GLN A 25 5.33 -0.91 -0.42
N GLN A 26 4.36 -1.81 -0.62
CA GLN A 26 3.89 -2.20 -1.95
C GLN A 26 3.41 -0.97 -2.73
N SER A 27 2.62 -0.11 -2.12
CA SER A 27 2.09 1.07 -2.78
C SER A 27 3.20 2.01 -3.25
N LEU A 28 4.22 2.22 -2.41
CA LEU A 28 5.35 3.09 -2.75
C LEU A 28 6.21 2.49 -3.87
N ILE A 29 6.42 1.18 -3.84
CA ILE A 29 7.19 0.47 -4.88
C ILE A 29 6.46 0.57 -6.22
N TYR A 30 5.15 0.38 -6.24
CA TYR A 30 4.34 0.49 -7.45
C TYR A 30 4.35 1.91 -7.99
N ALA A 31 4.22 2.91 -7.13
CA ALA A 31 4.27 4.32 -7.53
C ALA A 31 5.63 4.66 -8.15
N LYS A 32 6.70 4.18 -7.55
CA LYS A 32 8.06 4.42 -8.05
C LYS A 32 8.29 3.73 -9.40
N ALA A 33 7.64 2.58 -9.61
CA ALA A 33 7.71 1.86 -10.89
C ALA A 33 6.81 2.46 -11.98
N GLY A 34 6.04 3.48 -11.66
CA GLY A 34 5.13 4.13 -12.61
C GLY A 34 3.75 3.49 -12.68
N ASP A 35 3.44 2.56 -11.79
CA ASP A 35 2.15 1.89 -11.76
C ASP A 35 1.23 2.56 -10.74
N LYS A 36 0.62 3.67 -11.14
CA LYS A 36 -0.26 4.43 -10.25
C LYS A 36 -1.49 3.64 -9.83
N LYS A 37 -2.09 2.87 -10.73
CA LYS A 37 -3.27 2.06 -10.41
C LYS A 37 -2.95 1.03 -9.33
N GLY A 38 -1.84 0.33 -9.46
CA GLY A 38 -1.38 -0.62 -8.46
C GLY A 38 -1.05 0.06 -7.14
N ALA A 39 -0.40 1.22 -7.21
CA ALA A 39 -0.07 2.01 -6.02
C ALA A 39 -1.34 2.44 -5.27
N ILE A 40 -2.35 2.93 -5.98
CA ILE A 40 -3.62 3.35 -5.40
C ILE A 40 -4.32 2.18 -4.73
N ALA A 41 -4.39 1.04 -5.41
CA ALA A 41 -5.03 -0.15 -4.86
C ALA A 41 -4.34 -0.63 -3.58
N ALA A 42 -3.01 -0.68 -3.57
CA ALA A 42 -2.24 -1.08 -2.41
C ALA A 42 -2.38 -0.08 -1.26
N ALA A 43 -2.38 1.21 -1.57
CA ALA A 43 -2.54 2.27 -0.56
C ALA A 43 -3.93 2.20 0.10
N LYS A 44 -4.97 1.90 -0.66
CA LYS A 44 -6.32 1.74 -0.10
C LYS A 44 -6.38 0.55 0.85
N LYS A 45 -5.74 -0.56 0.51
CA LYS A 45 -5.65 -1.73 1.39
C LYS A 45 -4.88 -1.40 2.66
N SER A 46 -3.75 -0.68 2.53
CA SER A 46 -2.95 -0.25 3.67
C SER A 46 -3.76 0.68 4.58
N LEU A 47 -4.51 1.60 3.99
CA LEU A 47 -5.37 2.52 4.73
C LEU A 47 -6.38 1.75 5.58
N ALA A 48 -7.10 0.80 4.98
CA ALA A 48 -8.10 0.00 5.69
C ALA A 48 -7.45 -0.81 6.81
N ALA A 49 -6.29 -1.41 6.56
CA ALA A 49 -5.57 -2.18 7.58
C ALA A 49 -5.07 -1.29 8.72
N ALA A 50 -4.59 -0.09 8.40
CA ALA A 50 -4.14 0.86 9.41
C ALA A 50 -5.29 1.37 10.27
N GLU A 51 -6.45 1.62 9.68
CA GLU A 51 -7.65 2.00 10.41
C GLU A 51 -8.07 0.89 11.39
N ALA A 52 -8.06 -0.35 10.92
CA ALA A 52 -8.40 -1.50 11.76
C ALA A 52 -7.40 -1.67 12.91
N ALA A 53 -6.14 -1.32 12.68
CA ALA A 53 -5.10 -1.39 13.71
C ALA A 53 -5.07 -0.16 14.63
N GLY A 54 -5.83 0.88 14.30
CA GLY A 54 -5.84 2.12 15.07
C GLY A 54 -4.58 2.95 14.89
N ASN A 55 -3.87 2.79 13.77
CA ASN A 55 -2.63 3.51 13.51
C ASN A 55 -2.91 4.76 12.68
N ASP A 56 -3.18 5.86 13.36
CA ASP A 56 -3.56 7.13 12.72
C ASP A 56 -2.44 7.70 11.84
N ASP A 57 -1.18 7.47 12.18
CA ASP A 57 -0.04 7.95 11.40
C ASP A 57 -0.05 7.33 10.00
N TYR A 58 -0.24 6.02 9.91
CA TYR A 58 -0.31 5.33 8.62
C TYR A 58 -1.59 5.67 7.86
N VAL A 59 -2.69 5.86 8.58
CA VAL A 59 -3.95 6.33 7.96
C VAL A 59 -3.71 7.66 7.24
N LYS A 60 -3.10 8.61 7.93
CA LYS A 60 -2.80 9.92 7.36
C LYS A 60 -1.84 9.82 6.17
N MET A 61 -0.76 9.04 6.31
CA MET A 61 0.22 8.88 5.24
C MET A 61 -0.41 8.28 3.98
N ASN A 62 -1.26 7.28 4.15
CA ASN A 62 -1.93 6.64 3.02
C ASN A 62 -2.93 7.57 2.35
N LYS A 63 -3.68 8.35 3.13
CA LYS A 63 -4.60 9.35 2.59
C LYS A 63 -3.86 10.40 1.77
N ASP A 64 -2.73 10.89 2.28
CA ASP A 64 -1.90 11.87 1.57
C ASP A 64 -1.38 11.30 0.25
N SER A 65 -0.91 10.07 0.27
CA SER A 65 -0.43 9.39 -0.93
C SER A 65 -1.54 9.20 -1.96
N LEU A 66 -2.72 8.75 -1.52
CA LEU A 66 -3.87 8.57 -2.41
C LEU A 66 -4.28 9.90 -3.05
N LYS A 67 -4.28 10.97 -2.28
CA LYS A 67 -4.60 12.31 -2.78
C LYS A 67 -3.58 12.74 -3.84
N GLU A 68 -2.30 12.50 -3.58
CA GLU A 68 -1.21 12.83 -4.52
C GLU A 68 -1.35 12.05 -5.83
N TRP A 69 -1.76 10.79 -5.74
CA TRP A 69 -1.88 9.91 -6.92
C TRP A 69 -3.25 9.99 -7.61
N GLY A 70 -4.16 10.80 -7.07
CA GLY A 70 -5.48 10.98 -7.65
C GLY A 70 -6.45 9.85 -7.35
N GLY A 71 -6.21 9.09 -6.28
CA GLY A 71 -7.04 7.95 -5.88
C GLY A 71 -8.20 8.31 -4.94
N MET A 72 -8.30 9.57 -4.61
CA MET A 72 -9.38 10.05 -3.74
C MET A 72 -10.23 11.08 -4.45
#